data_5b7fe915d5899b12f39fd2d0a59a324e
#
_entry.id   5b7fe915d5899b12f39fd2d0a59a324e
#
_cell.length_a   1.000
_cell.length_b   1.000
_cell.length_c   1.000
_cell.angle_alpha   90.00
_cell.angle_beta   90.00
_cell.angle_gamma   90.00
#
_symmetry.space_group_name_H-M   'P 1'
#
loop_
_entity.id
_entity.type
_entity.pdbx_description
1 polymer ?
#
loop_
_entity_poly.entity_id
_entity_poly.type
_entity_poly.pdbx_seq_one_letter_code
_entity_poly.pdbx_strand_id
1 'polypeptide(L)'
;MLTFAGMTTTVHTIEIANLSIGYKTRNGAKTIGHRMSATVRGGELTCLLGRNGAGKSTLLRTMAGFLPKLSGAVSIDGKDMSEYSAAKMARTVSIVLTEKPDTGNMTVAELVALGRSPYTGFWGRCSDDDRRVAYRAMATVGIEELARRRVASLSDGERQKAMIAKALAQQTPVMLLDEPTAFLDFTSKAEVMRLLRQISHDTGKIVFMSTHDLDLALQAADTLWLMDNGGKLATGAPEDLALDGRLEAFFGHGDTVFDTATGLFVMNHATTTAITVGGLRDRRYDMLCKALRRNGIEPADPCGATPEVEVAEGGYAITTGNGLQHAATIAEVMRALCRNRQQQ
;
A
#
# COMPACT_ATOMS: atom_id res chain seq x y z
N MET A 1 -28.65 10.42 4.65
CA MET A 1 -27.80 11.50 5.18
C MET A 1 -28.15 11.66 6.65
N LEU A 2 -27.52 10.91 7.55
CA LEU A 2 -27.72 10.97 8.99
C LEU A 2 -26.49 11.66 9.58
N THR A 3 -26.68 12.89 10.02
CA THR A 3 -25.69 13.76 10.65
C THR A 3 -25.43 13.21 12.06
N PHE A 4 -24.26 12.64 12.29
CA PHE A 4 -23.77 12.37 13.64
C PHE A 4 -23.23 13.68 14.24
N ALA A 5 -24.08 14.43 14.90
CA ALA A 5 -23.70 15.55 15.74
C ALA A 5 -23.28 15.03 17.13
N GLY A 6 -22.06 15.38 17.56
CA GLY A 6 -21.70 15.48 18.97
C GLY A 6 -21.05 14.26 19.64
N MET A 7 -20.09 13.57 18.98
CA MET A 7 -19.07 12.83 19.72
C MET A 7 -17.72 13.54 19.51
N THR A 8 -17.13 14.05 20.58
CA THR A 8 -15.69 14.37 20.61
C THR A 8 -14.96 13.04 20.34
N THR A 9 -14.64 12.81 19.06
CA THR A 9 -13.86 11.65 18.64
C THR A 9 -12.47 11.83 19.22
N THR A 10 -12.15 11.13 20.29
CA THR A 10 -10.78 11.05 20.81
C THR A 10 -9.94 10.44 19.69
N VAL A 11 -9.10 11.25 19.06
CA VAL A 11 -8.19 10.78 18.01
C VAL A 11 -7.13 9.93 18.70
N HIS A 12 -7.16 8.63 18.48
CA HIS A 12 -6.13 7.72 18.99
C HIS A 12 -4.77 8.03 18.36
N THR A 13 -3.70 7.90 19.13
CA THR A 13 -2.32 8.08 18.64
C THR A 13 -1.42 6.94 19.08
N ILE A 14 -0.48 6.57 18.21
CA ILE A 14 0.73 5.81 18.59
C ILE A 14 1.92 6.71 18.36
N GLU A 15 2.73 6.89 19.40
CA GLU A 15 3.96 7.63 19.31
C GLU A 15 5.16 6.71 19.56
N ILE A 16 6.15 6.79 18.68
CA ILE A 16 7.46 6.21 18.92
C ILE A 16 8.45 7.33 19.19
N ALA A 17 9.22 7.21 20.27
CA ALA A 17 10.19 8.22 20.69
C ALA A 17 11.57 7.60 20.89
N ASN A 18 12.55 8.01 20.06
CA ASN A 18 13.91 7.48 20.06
C ASN A 18 13.95 5.93 20.06
N LEU A 19 12.99 5.30 19.39
CA LEU A 19 12.81 3.86 19.38
C LEU A 19 13.94 3.19 18.60
N SER A 20 14.62 2.23 19.23
CA SER A 20 15.54 1.31 18.56
C SER A 20 14.99 -0.10 18.62
N ILE A 21 14.98 -0.77 17.47
CA ILE A 21 14.42 -2.11 17.28
C ILE A 21 15.48 -3.09 16.79
N GLY A 22 15.26 -4.36 17.05
CA GLY A 22 16.16 -5.43 16.63
C GLY A 22 16.03 -6.66 17.52
N TYR A 23 17.04 -7.50 17.50
CA TYR A 23 17.04 -8.77 18.20
C TYR A 23 18.19 -8.83 19.21
N LYS A 24 17.88 -9.30 20.43
CA LYS A 24 18.93 -9.67 21.41
C LYS A 24 19.53 -11.00 21.00
N THR A 25 20.85 -11.05 20.88
CA THR A 25 21.60 -12.25 20.56
C THR A 25 22.53 -12.59 21.73
N ARG A 26 23.11 -13.80 21.74
CA ARG A 26 24.06 -14.23 22.78
C ARG A 26 25.30 -13.30 22.84
N ASN A 27 25.66 -12.67 21.72
CA ASN A 27 26.84 -11.83 21.57
C ASN A 27 26.52 -10.31 21.56
N GLY A 28 25.33 -9.91 22.05
CA GLY A 28 24.90 -8.51 22.05
C GLY A 28 23.54 -8.29 21.37
N ALA A 29 23.28 -7.10 20.89
CA ALA A 29 22.05 -6.77 20.19
C ALA A 29 22.33 -6.52 18.70
N LYS A 30 21.59 -7.18 17.82
CA LYS A 30 21.54 -6.83 16.38
C LYS A 30 20.46 -5.77 16.20
N THR A 31 20.88 -4.51 16.10
CA THR A 31 19.98 -3.38 15.86
C THR A 31 19.63 -3.31 14.38
N ILE A 32 18.35 -3.08 14.08
CA ILE A 32 17.78 -2.97 12.72
C ILE A 32 17.35 -1.53 12.47
N GLY A 33 16.72 -0.89 13.46
CA GLY A 33 16.31 0.51 13.40
C GLY A 33 16.83 1.27 14.60
N HIS A 34 17.29 2.51 14.38
CA HIS A 34 17.96 3.32 15.40
C HIS A 34 17.21 4.61 15.66
N ARG A 35 16.88 4.89 16.94
CA ARG A 35 16.40 6.18 17.45
C ARG A 35 15.29 6.82 16.59
N MET A 36 14.34 6.01 16.11
CA MET A 36 13.22 6.46 15.32
C MET A 36 12.22 7.21 16.18
N SER A 37 11.67 8.30 15.65
CA SER A 37 10.60 9.07 16.28
C SER A 37 9.56 9.43 15.24
N ALA A 38 8.30 9.12 15.52
CA ALA A 38 7.18 9.39 14.63
C ALA A 38 5.83 9.15 15.35
N THR A 39 4.75 9.65 14.76
CA THR A 39 3.39 9.51 15.29
C THR A 39 2.47 8.94 14.23
N VAL A 40 1.65 7.96 14.60
CA VAL A 40 0.51 7.46 13.81
C VAL A 40 -0.77 8.01 14.43
N ARG A 41 -1.70 8.46 13.61
CA ARG A 41 -2.98 9.03 14.06
C ARG A 41 -4.16 8.15 13.65
N GLY A 42 -5.16 8.12 14.51
CA GLY A 42 -6.43 7.49 14.21
C GLY A 42 -7.21 8.27 13.15
N GLY A 43 -8.02 7.55 12.37
CA GLY A 43 -8.74 8.12 11.24
C GLY A 43 -7.92 8.22 9.96
N GLU A 44 -6.65 7.83 9.99
CA GLU A 44 -5.74 7.82 8.85
C GLU A 44 -5.29 6.40 8.50
N LEU A 45 -5.15 6.11 7.21
CA LEU A 45 -4.40 4.95 6.74
C LEU A 45 -2.93 5.32 6.64
N THR A 46 -2.09 4.75 7.51
CA THR A 46 -0.64 4.92 7.45
C THR A 46 0.02 3.71 6.81
N CYS A 47 0.82 3.92 5.76
CA CYS A 47 1.58 2.88 5.08
C CYS A 47 3.08 2.99 5.37
N LEU A 48 3.66 1.90 5.90
CA LEU A 48 5.10 1.75 6.10
C LEU A 48 5.73 1.13 4.85
N LEU A 49 6.51 1.91 4.14
CA LEU A 49 7.27 1.52 2.97
C LEU A 49 8.75 1.34 3.31
N GLY A 50 9.41 0.45 2.61
CA GLY A 50 10.84 0.20 2.74
C GLY A 50 11.25 -1.04 1.97
N ARG A 51 12.54 -1.15 1.66
CA ARG A 51 13.09 -2.31 0.95
C ARG A 51 12.92 -3.59 1.76
N ASN A 52 12.99 -4.74 1.10
CA ASN A 52 13.01 -6.02 1.79
C ASN A 52 14.23 -6.08 2.74
N GLY A 53 13.97 -6.50 3.99
CA GLY A 53 15.01 -6.53 5.03
C GLY A 53 15.23 -5.21 5.79
N ALA A 54 14.57 -4.10 5.44
CA ALA A 54 14.68 -2.82 6.15
C ALA A 54 14.20 -2.87 7.61
N GLY A 55 13.41 -3.89 7.99
CA GLY A 55 12.92 -4.06 9.37
C GLY A 55 11.45 -3.70 9.59
N LYS A 56 10.65 -3.58 8.54
CA LYS A 56 9.22 -3.23 8.62
C LYS A 56 8.45 -4.13 9.57
N SER A 57 8.54 -5.46 9.38
CA SER A 57 7.88 -6.43 10.26
C SER A 57 8.43 -6.41 11.70
N THR A 58 9.72 -6.10 11.85
CA THR A 58 10.33 -5.92 13.19
C THR A 58 9.74 -4.71 13.90
N LEU A 59 9.58 -3.60 13.21
CA LEU A 59 8.94 -2.38 13.75
C LEU A 59 7.48 -2.68 14.13
N LEU A 60 6.71 -3.27 13.23
CA LEU A 60 5.32 -3.66 13.46
C LEU A 60 5.18 -4.58 14.69
N ARG A 61 5.97 -5.64 14.76
CA ARG A 61 5.96 -6.58 15.90
C ARG A 61 6.39 -5.91 17.21
N THR A 62 7.30 -4.92 17.15
CA THR A 62 7.69 -4.13 18.33
C THR A 62 6.54 -3.21 18.77
N MET A 63 5.89 -2.52 17.83
CA MET A 63 4.72 -1.69 18.11
C MET A 63 3.49 -2.50 18.58
N ALA A 64 3.41 -3.77 18.22
CA ALA A 64 2.38 -4.71 18.71
C ALA A 64 2.71 -5.33 20.09
N GLY A 65 3.91 -5.10 20.62
CA GLY A 65 4.36 -5.70 21.87
C GLY A 65 4.82 -7.16 21.75
N PHE A 66 4.90 -7.73 20.54
CA PHE A 66 5.38 -9.12 20.32
C PHE A 66 6.90 -9.22 20.34
N LEU A 67 7.58 -8.12 20.06
CA LEU A 67 9.04 -8.07 20.10
C LEU A 67 9.48 -6.96 21.06
N PRO A 68 10.39 -7.25 22.01
CA PRO A 68 10.86 -6.21 22.92
C PRO A 68 11.66 -5.13 22.19
N LYS A 69 11.42 -3.88 22.51
CA LYS A 69 12.24 -2.75 22.08
C LYS A 69 13.67 -2.88 22.62
N LEU A 70 14.67 -2.41 21.90
CA LEU A 70 16.05 -2.33 22.40
C LEU A 70 16.25 -1.08 23.25
N SER A 71 15.68 0.06 22.84
CA SER A 71 15.67 1.33 23.60
C SER A 71 14.53 2.25 23.12
N GLY A 72 14.33 3.36 23.80
CA GLY A 72 13.29 4.33 23.48
C GLY A 72 11.92 3.95 24.05
N ALA A 73 10.86 4.60 23.57
CA ALA A 73 9.50 4.40 24.03
C ALA A 73 8.52 4.17 22.88
N VAL A 74 7.46 3.44 23.16
CA VAL A 74 6.24 3.33 22.34
C VAL A 74 5.08 3.63 23.26
N SER A 75 4.29 4.65 22.95
CA SER A 75 3.12 5.01 23.71
C SER A 75 1.86 4.96 22.86
N ILE A 76 0.74 4.59 23.47
CA ILE A 76 -0.60 4.61 22.87
C ILE A 76 -1.44 5.55 23.72
N ASP A 77 -1.99 6.58 23.09
CA ASP A 77 -2.76 7.64 23.75
C ASP A 77 -2.00 8.25 24.96
N GLY A 78 -0.69 8.51 24.76
CA GLY A 78 0.20 9.08 25.76
C GLY A 78 0.67 8.12 26.86
N LYS A 79 0.23 6.86 26.87
CA LYS A 79 0.62 5.86 27.86
C LYS A 79 1.66 4.88 27.29
N ASP A 80 2.81 4.70 27.98
CA ASP A 80 3.84 3.76 27.54
C ASP A 80 3.30 2.31 27.52
N MET A 81 3.57 1.60 26.42
CA MET A 81 3.13 0.20 26.24
C MET A 81 3.69 -0.75 27.32
N SER A 82 4.82 -0.43 27.93
CA SER A 82 5.38 -1.23 29.04
C SER A 82 4.48 -1.29 30.27
N GLU A 83 3.53 -0.34 30.38
CA GLU A 83 2.56 -0.29 31.48
C GLU A 83 1.28 -1.13 31.20
N TYR A 84 1.17 -1.71 29.99
CA TYR A 84 0.00 -2.51 29.63
C TYR A 84 0.21 -3.97 30.06
N SER A 85 -0.79 -4.53 30.75
CA SER A 85 -0.87 -5.98 30.91
C SER A 85 -1.14 -6.65 29.55
N ALA A 86 -0.81 -7.95 29.43
CA ALA A 86 -1.10 -8.72 28.21
C ALA A 86 -2.60 -8.66 27.84
N ALA A 87 -3.49 -8.74 28.81
CA ALA A 87 -4.94 -8.62 28.58
C ALA A 87 -5.36 -7.23 28.10
N LYS A 88 -4.76 -6.15 28.64
CA LYS A 88 -5.01 -4.78 28.16
C LYS A 88 -4.47 -4.60 26.75
N MET A 89 -3.27 -5.12 26.47
CA MET A 89 -2.64 -5.06 25.14
C MET A 89 -3.51 -5.75 24.08
N ALA A 90 -4.03 -6.95 24.38
CA ALA A 90 -4.93 -7.68 23.49
C ALA A 90 -6.27 -6.97 23.24
N ARG A 91 -6.67 -6.02 24.08
CA ARG A 91 -7.86 -5.15 23.89
C ARG A 91 -7.52 -3.79 23.27
N THR A 92 -6.23 -3.51 23.07
CA THR A 92 -5.76 -2.23 22.51
C THR A 92 -5.23 -2.38 21.11
N VAL A 93 -4.51 -3.46 20.80
CA VAL A 93 -3.87 -3.69 19.50
C VAL A 93 -4.34 -5.02 18.91
N SER A 94 -4.83 -4.96 17.69
CA SER A 94 -5.01 -6.14 16.83
C SER A 94 -3.92 -6.19 15.77
N ILE A 95 -3.54 -7.39 15.35
CA ILE A 95 -2.52 -7.59 14.33
C ILE A 95 -2.94 -8.62 13.29
N VAL A 96 -2.64 -8.32 12.02
CA VAL A 96 -2.71 -9.26 10.89
C VAL A 96 -1.29 -9.47 10.40
N LEU A 97 -0.82 -10.72 10.44
CA LEU A 97 0.51 -11.09 9.97
C LEU A 97 0.45 -11.65 8.55
N THR A 98 1.56 -11.57 7.83
CA THR A 98 1.71 -12.12 6.48
C THR A 98 1.62 -13.65 6.47
N GLU A 99 2.01 -14.29 7.57
CA GLU A 99 2.00 -15.74 7.70
C GLU A 99 0.57 -16.29 7.65
N LYS A 100 0.34 -17.31 6.82
CA LYS A 100 -0.97 -17.97 6.74
C LYS A 100 -1.11 -18.87 7.96
N PRO A 101 -2.11 -18.64 8.85
CA PRO A 101 -2.34 -19.51 9.99
C PRO A 101 -2.81 -20.88 9.50
N ASP A 102 -2.36 -21.94 10.15
CA ASP A 102 -2.97 -23.24 9.99
C ASP A 102 -4.37 -23.20 10.63
N THR A 103 -5.38 -23.18 9.78
CA THR A 103 -6.78 -23.08 10.21
C THR A 103 -7.48 -24.44 10.24
N GLY A 104 -6.81 -25.51 9.83
CA GLY A 104 -7.41 -26.84 9.77
C GLY A 104 -8.76 -26.83 9.05
N ASN A 105 -9.80 -27.29 9.74
CA ASN A 105 -11.17 -27.36 9.23
C ASN A 105 -12.08 -26.17 9.63
N MET A 106 -11.50 -25.07 10.17
CA MET A 106 -12.27 -23.92 10.61
C MET A 106 -13.11 -23.31 9.50
N THR A 107 -14.32 -22.89 9.84
CA THR A 107 -15.14 -22.00 9.02
C THR A 107 -14.69 -20.54 9.17
N VAL A 108 -15.12 -19.68 8.25
CA VAL A 108 -14.87 -18.24 8.31
C VAL A 108 -15.43 -17.64 9.60
N ALA A 109 -16.65 -18.02 9.99
CA ALA A 109 -17.28 -17.54 11.23
C ALA A 109 -16.47 -17.94 12.46
N GLU A 110 -15.94 -19.14 12.53
CA GLU A 110 -15.09 -19.60 13.63
C GLU A 110 -13.76 -18.84 13.66
N LEU A 111 -13.11 -18.64 12.51
CA LEU A 111 -11.89 -17.83 12.42
C LEU A 111 -12.12 -16.40 12.92
N VAL A 112 -13.19 -15.75 12.46
CA VAL A 112 -13.50 -14.37 12.86
C VAL A 112 -13.86 -14.29 14.34
N ALA A 113 -14.57 -15.28 14.89
CA ALA A 113 -14.90 -15.35 16.31
C ALA A 113 -13.65 -15.49 17.20
N LEU A 114 -12.52 -16.03 16.70
CA LEU A 114 -11.25 -15.99 17.44
C LEU A 114 -10.79 -14.57 17.79
N GLY A 115 -11.21 -13.56 17.02
CA GLY A 115 -10.98 -12.15 17.37
C GLY A 115 -11.57 -11.75 18.72
N ARG A 116 -12.57 -12.48 19.21
CA ARG A 116 -13.22 -12.23 20.51
C ARG A 116 -12.47 -12.85 21.69
N SER A 117 -11.39 -13.62 21.46
CA SER A 117 -10.61 -14.28 22.54
C SER A 117 -10.24 -13.37 23.71
N PRO A 118 -9.90 -12.07 23.56
CA PRO A 118 -9.63 -11.19 24.70
C PRO A 118 -10.84 -10.89 25.59
N TYR A 119 -12.04 -11.24 25.15
CA TYR A 119 -13.31 -10.98 25.84
C TYR A 119 -13.99 -12.26 26.33
N THR A 120 -13.62 -13.42 25.79
CA THR A 120 -14.11 -14.72 26.24
C THR A 120 -13.39 -15.12 27.55
N GLY A 121 -14.11 -15.72 28.49
CA GLY A 121 -13.50 -16.19 29.73
C GLY A 121 -12.55 -17.38 29.49
N PHE A 122 -12.06 -17.96 30.60
CA PHE A 122 -11.11 -19.08 30.60
C PHE A 122 -11.50 -20.26 29.69
N TRP A 123 -12.79 -20.52 29.56
CA TRP A 123 -13.33 -21.60 28.73
C TRP A 123 -13.49 -21.24 27.23
N GLY A 124 -13.13 -20.03 26.82
CA GLY A 124 -13.19 -19.58 25.42
C GLY A 124 -14.58 -19.60 24.79
N ARG A 125 -15.66 -19.62 25.59
CA ARG A 125 -17.03 -19.68 25.09
C ARG A 125 -17.46 -18.32 24.55
N CYS A 126 -17.80 -18.28 23.27
CA CYS A 126 -18.38 -17.09 22.64
C CYS A 126 -19.84 -16.91 23.07
N SER A 127 -20.16 -15.73 23.59
CA SER A 127 -21.53 -15.28 23.84
C SER A 127 -22.27 -14.96 22.53
N ASP A 128 -23.56 -14.73 22.62
CA ASP A 128 -24.33 -14.27 21.46
C ASP A 128 -23.92 -12.85 21.02
N ASP A 129 -23.45 -12.02 21.95
CA ASP A 129 -22.84 -10.74 21.65
C ASP A 129 -21.56 -10.90 20.84
N ASP A 130 -20.68 -11.80 21.22
CA ASP A 130 -19.44 -12.08 20.49
C ASP A 130 -19.72 -12.56 19.06
N ARG A 131 -20.74 -13.41 18.88
CA ARG A 131 -21.19 -13.86 17.56
C ARG A 131 -21.73 -12.70 16.71
N ARG A 132 -22.51 -11.79 17.32
CA ARG A 132 -22.99 -10.58 16.64
C ARG A 132 -21.85 -9.66 16.21
N VAL A 133 -20.85 -9.48 17.08
CA VAL A 133 -19.65 -8.68 16.75
C VAL A 133 -18.88 -9.32 15.59
N ALA A 134 -18.66 -10.64 15.65
CA ALA A 134 -17.99 -11.37 14.56
C ALA A 134 -18.77 -11.25 13.24
N TYR A 135 -20.09 -11.37 13.26
CA TYR A 135 -20.92 -11.23 12.07
C TYR A 135 -20.85 -9.81 11.48
N ARG A 136 -20.93 -8.77 12.34
CA ARG A 136 -20.77 -7.37 11.90
C ARG A 136 -19.40 -7.12 11.27
N ALA A 137 -18.34 -7.72 11.83
CA ALA A 137 -17.01 -7.61 11.25
C ALA A 137 -16.94 -8.27 9.86
N MET A 138 -17.58 -9.42 9.66
CA MET A 138 -17.67 -10.06 8.34
C MET A 138 -18.45 -9.18 7.34
N ALA A 139 -19.57 -8.59 7.76
CA ALA A 139 -20.37 -7.69 6.92
C ALA A 139 -19.59 -6.41 6.55
N THR A 140 -18.80 -5.85 7.48
CA THR A 140 -17.95 -4.68 7.19
C THR A 140 -16.95 -4.94 6.06
N VAL A 141 -16.42 -6.16 5.96
CA VAL A 141 -15.46 -6.52 4.91
C VAL A 141 -16.12 -7.23 3.70
N GLY A 142 -17.45 -7.41 3.71
CA GLY A 142 -18.23 -7.98 2.61
C GLY A 142 -18.00 -9.49 2.40
N ILE A 143 -17.95 -10.28 3.48
CA ILE A 143 -17.79 -11.75 3.41
C ILE A 143 -18.77 -12.53 4.28
N GLU A 144 -19.88 -11.92 4.68
CA GLU A 144 -20.87 -12.57 5.55
C GLU A 144 -21.48 -13.84 4.94
N GLU A 145 -21.64 -13.87 3.63
CA GLU A 145 -22.12 -15.04 2.89
C GLU A 145 -21.13 -16.22 2.90
N LEU A 146 -19.84 -15.94 3.17
CA LEU A 146 -18.80 -16.96 3.30
C LEU A 146 -18.70 -17.55 4.71
N ALA A 147 -19.54 -17.10 5.67
CA ALA A 147 -19.44 -17.45 7.09
C ALA A 147 -19.34 -18.96 7.36
N ARG A 148 -20.04 -19.79 6.58
CA ARG A 148 -20.06 -21.25 6.72
C ARG A 148 -19.00 -21.97 5.86
N ARG A 149 -18.30 -21.26 4.97
CA ARG A 149 -17.23 -21.85 4.15
C ARG A 149 -16.00 -22.13 4.99
N ARG A 150 -15.28 -23.20 4.63
CA ARG A 150 -13.98 -23.50 5.25
C ARG A 150 -12.94 -22.51 4.78
N VAL A 151 -12.11 -22.01 5.70
CA VAL A 151 -11.03 -21.05 5.40
C VAL A 151 -10.06 -21.60 4.35
N ALA A 152 -9.79 -22.90 4.38
CA ALA A 152 -8.92 -23.56 3.41
C ALA A 152 -9.45 -23.51 1.95
N SER A 153 -10.77 -23.30 1.75
CA SER A 153 -11.39 -23.21 0.43
C SER A 153 -11.51 -21.79 -0.12
N LEU A 154 -11.05 -20.80 0.61
CA LEU A 154 -11.11 -19.40 0.21
C LEU A 154 -10.00 -19.06 -0.79
N SER A 155 -10.29 -18.13 -1.71
CA SER A 155 -9.26 -17.43 -2.47
C SER A 155 -8.34 -16.62 -1.52
N ASP A 156 -7.16 -16.22 -1.98
CA ASP A 156 -6.25 -15.44 -1.15
C ASP A 156 -6.86 -14.09 -0.74
N GLY A 157 -7.63 -13.43 -1.63
CA GLY A 157 -8.36 -12.19 -1.31
C GLY A 157 -9.48 -12.39 -0.29
N GLU A 158 -10.32 -13.43 -0.44
CA GLU A 158 -11.35 -13.77 0.55
C GLU A 158 -10.73 -14.11 1.91
N ARG A 159 -9.63 -14.85 1.92
CA ARG A 159 -8.89 -15.20 3.13
C ARG A 159 -8.33 -13.96 3.81
N GLN A 160 -7.77 -13.04 3.04
CA GLN A 160 -7.26 -11.77 3.58
C GLN A 160 -8.37 -10.94 4.22
N LYS A 161 -9.54 -10.83 3.56
CA LYS A 161 -10.72 -10.18 4.14
C LYS A 161 -11.17 -10.87 5.44
N ALA A 162 -11.11 -12.20 5.52
CA ALA A 162 -11.43 -12.95 6.75
C ALA A 162 -10.44 -12.65 7.89
N MET A 163 -9.15 -12.49 7.59
CA MET A 163 -8.14 -12.09 8.58
C MET A 163 -8.36 -10.65 9.08
N ILE A 164 -8.74 -9.73 8.19
CA ILE A 164 -9.10 -8.36 8.54
C ILE A 164 -10.39 -8.36 9.40
N ALA A 165 -11.41 -9.16 9.04
CA ALA A 165 -12.61 -9.32 9.83
C ALA A 165 -12.32 -9.83 11.25
N LYS A 166 -11.42 -10.83 11.41
CA LYS A 166 -10.94 -11.30 12.69
C LYS A 166 -10.34 -10.17 13.53
N ALA A 167 -9.48 -9.35 12.93
CA ALA A 167 -8.87 -8.20 13.61
C ALA A 167 -9.91 -7.13 13.98
N LEU A 168 -10.90 -6.87 13.12
CA LEU A 168 -12.03 -5.99 13.42
C LEU A 168 -12.91 -6.50 14.57
N ALA A 169 -13.17 -7.82 14.61
CA ALA A 169 -13.96 -8.45 15.67
C ALA A 169 -13.30 -8.30 17.05
N GLN A 170 -12.00 -8.08 17.11
CA GLN A 170 -11.27 -7.80 18.33
C GLN A 170 -11.60 -6.41 18.92
N GLN A 171 -12.22 -5.52 18.15
CA GLN A 171 -12.70 -4.18 18.59
C GLN A 171 -11.61 -3.33 19.26
N THR A 172 -10.39 -3.38 18.75
CA THR A 172 -9.28 -2.58 19.25
C THR A 172 -9.24 -1.19 18.61
N PRO A 173 -8.73 -0.15 19.28
CA PRO A 173 -8.49 1.16 18.66
C PRO A 173 -7.33 1.13 17.63
N VAL A 174 -6.44 0.16 17.73
CA VAL A 174 -5.25 0.02 16.87
C VAL A 174 -5.33 -1.28 16.07
N MET A 175 -5.11 -1.18 14.75
CA MET A 175 -4.98 -2.30 13.84
C MET A 175 -3.64 -2.19 13.10
N LEU A 176 -2.77 -3.16 13.31
CA LEU A 176 -1.46 -3.28 12.64
C LEU A 176 -1.54 -4.43 11.63
N LEU A 177 -1.03 -4.21 10.41
CA LEU A 177 -1.06 -5.23 9.35
C LEU A 177 0.32 -5.36 8.70
N ASP A 178 0.86 -6.57 8.70
CA ASP A 178 2.15 -6.87 8.09
C ASP A 178 1.92 -7.44 6.68
N GLU A 179 2.19 -6.64 5.66
CA GLU A 179 2.03 -6.93 4.22
C GLU A 179 0.66 -7.55 3.86
N PRO A 180 -0.48 -6.90 4.21
CA PRO A 180 -1.81 -7.48 4.00
C PRO A 180 -2.20 -7.66 2.52
N THR A 181 -1.44 -7.11 1.60
CA THR A 181 -1.65 -7.22 0.14
C THR A 181 -0.73 -8.24 -0.52
N ALA A 182 0.14 -8.94 0.26
CA ALA A 182 1.03 -9.95 -0.28
C ALA A 182 0.25 -11.11 -0.95
N PHE A 183 0.76 -11.58 -2.07
CA PHE A 183 0.21 -12.70 -2.86
C PHE A 183 -1.17 -12.44 -3.51
N LEU A 184 -1.69 -11.22 -3.45
CA LEU A 184 -2.94 -10.84 -4.10
C LEU A 184 -2.68 -10.34 -5.53
N ASP A 185 -3.66 -10.53 -6.42
CA ASP A 185 -3.69 -9.84 -7.71
C ASP A 185 -3.97 -8.34 -7.52
N PHE A 186 -3.76 -7.54 -8.58
CA PHE A 186 -3.87 -6.08 -8.51
C PHE A 186 -5.25 -5.61 -8.02
N THR A 187 -6.32 -6.22 -8.52
CA THR A 187 -7.70 -5.84 -8.16
C THR A 187 -7.97 -6.10 -6.68
N SER A 188 -7.61 -7.30 -6.20
CA SER A 188 -7.75 -7.67 -4.78
C SER A 188 -6.89 -6.79 -3.87
N LYS A 189 -5.67 -6.42 -4.29
CA LYS A 189 -4.83 -5.46 -3.55
C LYS A 189 -5.52 -4.09 -3.41
N ALA A 190 -6.02 -3.54 -4.51
CA ALA A 190 -6.72 -2.25 -4.52
C ALA A 190 -7.99 -2.28 -3.65
N GLU A 191 -8.73 -3.39 -3.66
CA GLU A 191 -9.89 -3.57 -2.79
C GLU A 191 -9.50 -3.57 -1.31
N VAL A 192 -8.45 -4.31 -0.92
CA VAL A 192 -7.96 -4.36 0.46
C VAL A 192 -7.47 -2.98 0.91
N MET A 193 -6.72 -2.26 0.08
CA MET A 193 -6.26 -0.91 0.39
C MET A 193 -7.43 0.04 0.63
N ARG A 194 -8.43 0.05 -0.27
CA ARG A 194 -9.64 0.85 -0.14
C ARG A 194 -10.42 0.50 1.13
N LEU A 195 -10.58 -0.80 1.43
CA LEU A 195 -11.26 -1.28 2.63
C LEU A 195 -10.56 -0.80 3.90
N LEU A 196 -9.24 -0.90 3.98
CA LEU A 196 -8.46 -0.46 5.15
C LEU A 196 -8.55 1.05 5.36
N ARG A 197 -8.50 1.83 4.27
CA ARG A 197 -8.71 3.28 4.32
C ARG A 197 -10.12 3.62 4.81
N GLN A 198 -11.14 2.97 4.28
CA GLN A 198 -12.51 3.16 4.73
C GLN A 198 -12.68 2.83 6.21
N ILE A 199 -12.11 1.70 6.68
CA ILE A 199 -12.14 1.33 8.11
C ILE A 199 -11.52 2.42 8.98
N SER A 200 -10.35 2.96 8.61
CA SER A 200 -9.71 4.02 9.40
C SER A 200 -10.58 5.27 9.48
N HIS A 201 -11.08 5.74 8.35
CA HIS A 201 -11.88 6.98 8.24
C HIS A 201 -13.24 6.85 8.95
N ASP A 202 -13.97 5.74 8.74
CA ASP A 202 -15.32 5.55 9.29
C ASP A 202 -15.32 5.28 10.79
N THR A 203 -14.24 4.68 11.31
CA THR A 203 -14.18 4.24 12.72
C THR A 203 -13.25 5.06 13.60
N GLY A 204 -12.46 5.95 13.05
CA GLY A 204 -11.44 6.70 13.78
C GLY A 204 -10.28 5.85 14.31
N LYS A 205 -10.20 4.57 13.92
CA LYS A 205 -9.12 3.66 14.33
C LYS A 205 -7.79 4.05 13.71
N ILE A 206 -6.72 3.71 14.39
CA ILE A 206 -5.39 3.65 13.81
C ILE A 206 -5.33 2.41 12.91
N VAL A 207 -5.09 2.61 11.61
CA VAL A 207 -4.77 1.54 10.66
C VAL A 207 -3.37 1.79 10.13
N PHE A 208 -2.43 0.94 10.57
CA PHE A 208 -1.03 1.02 10.19
C PHE A 208 -0.60 -0.28 9.50
N MET A 209 -0.15 -0.20 8.26
CA MET A 209 0.25 -1.38 7.51
C MET A 209 1.63 -1.25 6.90
N SER A 210 2.38 -2.36 6.84
CA SER A 210 3.55 -2.44 5.98
C SER A 210 3.15 -2.88 4.57
N THR A 211 3.84 -2.37 3.57
CA THR A 211 3.68 -2.81 2.19
C THR A 211 4.97 -2.58 1.40
N HIS A 212 5.14 -3.33 0.32
CA HIS A 212 6.15 -3.09 -0.71
C HIS A 212 5.54 -2.53 -2.01
N ASP A 213 4.22 -2.38 -2.05
CA ASP A 213 3.47 -1.87 -3.20
C ASP A 213 3.40 -0.35 -3.14
N LEU A 214 4.41 0.30 -3.74
CA LEU A 214 4.57 1.74 -3.70
C LEU A 214 3.41 2.47 -4.38
N ASP A 215 3.01 2.03 -5.57
CA ASP A 215 1.99 2.71 -6.37
C ASP A 215 0.63 2.72 -5.65
N LEU A 216 0.26 1.61 -5.02
CA LEU A 216 -0.98 1.55 -4.25
C LEU A 216 -0.89 2.35 -2.95
N ALA A 217 0.28 2.38 -2.30
CA ALA A 217 0.47 3.20 -1.10
C ALA A 217 0.37 4.70 -1.43
N LEU A 218 0.98 5.16 -2.52
CA LEU A 218 0.88 6.56 -2.99
C LEU A 218 -0.57 6.97 -3.29
N GLN A 219 -1.39 6.04 -3.78
CA GLN A 219 -2.78 6.32 -4.15
C GLN A 219 -3.77 6.22 -2.98
N ALA A 220 -3.46 5.48 -1.94
CA ALA A 220 -4.43 5.14 -0.89
C ALA A 220 -4.06 5.63 0.51
N ALA A 221 -2.78 5.83 0.83
CA ALA A 221 -2.36 6.23 2.17
C ALA A 221 -2.60 7.72 2.42
N ASP A 222 -3.03 8.04 3.64
CA ASP A 222 -3.08 9.43 4.13
C ASP A 222 -1.70 9.86 4.64
N THR A 223 -0.92 8.92 5.18
CA THR A 223 0.45 9.16 5.67
C THR A 223 1.37 8.01 5.25
N LEU A 224 2.57 8.34 4.81
CA LEU A 224 3.64 7.38 4.53
C LEU A 224 4.72 7.43 5.61
N TRP A 225 5.23 6.25 5.94
CA TRP A 225 6.46 6.07 6.68
C TRP A 225 7.47 5.39 5.76
N LEU A 226 8.58 6.05 5.47
CA LEU A 226 9.66 5.55 4.62
C LEU A 226 10.80 5.07 5.52
N MET A 227 11.07 3.78 5.54
CA MET A 227 12.12 3.16 6.36
C MET A 227 13.27 2.68 5.50
N ASP A 228 14.46 3.28 5.66
CA ASP A 228 15.66 2.88 4.93
C ASP A 228 16.34 1.63 5.54
N ASN A 229 17.35 1.10 4.84
CA ASN A 229 18.13 -0.05 5.32
C ASN A 229 18.99 0.25 6.55
N GLY A 230 19.19 1.51 6.91
CA GLY A 230 19.84 1.97 8.14
C GLY A 230 18.85 2.15 9.29
N GLY A 231 17.54 1.90 9.05
CA GLY A 231 16.50 2.08 10.04
C GLY A 231 16.19 3.56 10.32
N LYS A 232 16.55 4.48 9.43
CA LYS A 232 16.08 5.86 9.49
C LYS A 232 14.66 5.91 8.96
N LEU A 233 13.87 6.81 9.52
CA LEU A 233 12.46 6.97 9.22
C LEU A 233 12.18 8.38 8.72
N ALA A 234 11.51 8.50 7.57
CA ALA A 234 10.91 9.76 7.10
C ALA A 234 9.39 9.57 7.03
N THR A 235 8.64 10.59 7.44
CA THR A 235 7.17 10.50 7.50
C THR A 235 6.53 11.76 6.93
N GLY A 236 5.35 11.63 6.35
CA GLY A 236 4.57 12.74 5.79
C GLY A 236 3.44 12.25 4.89
N ALA A 237 2.62 13.19 4.41
CA ALA A 237 1.69 12.91 3.34
C ALA A 237 2.46 12.52 2.06
N PRO A 238 1.91 11.64 1.20
CA PRO A 238 2.58 11.27 -0.05
C PRO A 238 3.01 12.48 -0.89
N GLU A 239 2.14 13.47 -1.01
CA GLU A 239 2.35 14.68 -1.81
C GLU A 239 3.47 15.55 -1.22
N ASP A 240 3.52 15.72 0.09
CA ASP A 240 4.58 16.51 0.77
C ASP A 240 5.94 15.84 0.60
N LEU A 241 5.98 14.50 0.76
CA LEU A 241 7.20 13.72 0.55
C LEU A 241 7.70 13.74 -0.89
N ALA A 242 6.77 13.89 -1.85
CA ALA A 242 7.10 14.07 -3.26
C ALA A 242 7.66 15.46 -3.53
N LEU A 243 7.00 16.50 -3.03
CA LEU A 243 7.39 17.91 -3.26
C LEU A 243 8.74 18.25 -2.65
N ASP A 244 9.07 17.66 -1.51
CA ASP A 244 10.37 17.91 -0.85
C ASP A 244 11.49 16.96 -1.33
N GLY A 245 11.20 16.10 -2.32
CA GLY A 245 12.15 15.20 -2.96
C GLY A 245 12.53 13.96 -2.13
N ARG A 246 11.92 13.76 -0.95
CA ARG A 246 12.21 12.57 -0.10
C ARG A 246 11.77 11.26 -0.75
N LEU A 247 10.67 11.24 -1.48
CA LEU A 247 10.25 10.05 -2.23
C LEU A 247 11.28 9.67 -3.29
N GLU A 248 11.75 10.65 -4.07
CA GLU A 248 12.75 10.41 -5.10
C GLU A 248 14.09 9.99 -4.51
N ALA A 249 14.54 10.63 -3.44
CA ALA A 249 15.76 10.25 -2.71
C ALA A 249 15.67 8.81 -2.14
N PHE A 250 14.49 8.35 -1.78
CA PHE A 250 14.27 7.04 -1.19
C PHE A 250 14.13 5.92 -2.23
N PHE A 251 13.37 6.14 -3.30
CA PHE A 251 13.02 5.15 -4.32
C PHE A 251 13.69 5.38 -5.67
N GLY A 252 14.13 6.61 -5.96
CA GLY A 252 14.80 6.96 -7.21
C GLY A 252 16.18 6.30 -7.28
N HIS A 253 16.28 5.22 -8.05
CA HIS A 253 17.55 4.52 -8.30
C HIS A 253 17.68 4.25 -9.78
N GLY A 254 18.80 4.67 -10.38
CA GLY A 254 19.07 4.49 -11.81
C GLY A 254 18.08 5.30 -12.65
N ASP A 255 17.38 4.62 -13.55
CA ASP A 255 16.47 5.24 -14.53
C ASP A 255 15.04 5.43 -14.02
N THR A 256 14.79 5.40 -12.69
CA THR A 256 13.47 5.58 -12.10
C THR A 256 13.32 6.97 -11.51
N VAL A 257 12.35 7.74 -11.99
CA VAL A 257 12.04 9.11 -11.54
C VAL A 257 10.59 9.21 -11.08
N PHE A 258 10.33 10.13 -10.16
CA PHE A 258 8.96 10.42 -9.72
C PHE A 258 8.32 11.41 -10.71
N ASP A 259 7.24 11.00 -11.35
CA ASP A 259 6.45 11.87 -12.23
C ASP A 259 5.39 12.60 -11.42
N THR A 260 5.60 13.89 -11.18
CA THR A 260 4.68 14.75 -10.41
C THR A 260 3.32 14.94 -11.08
N ALA A 261 3.21 14.74 -12.40
CA ALA A 261 1.94 14.87 -13.11
C ALA A 261 1.02 13.65 -12.88
N THR A 262 1.59 12.47 -12.77
CA THR A 262 0.84 11.24 -12.49
C THR A 262 0.86 10.83 -11.03
N GLY A 263 1.79 11.37 -10.23
CA GLY A 263 2.00 10.98 -8.83
C GLY A 263 2.60 9.58 -8.67
N LEU A 264 3.26 9.04 -9.69
CA LEU A 264 3.79 7.68 -9.71
C LEU A 264 5.28 7.67 -10.12
N PHE A 265 5.97 6.60 -9.78
CA PHE A 265 7.30 6.36 -10.30
C PHE A 265 7.23 5.80 -11.71
N VAL A 266 7.99 6.40 -12.62
CA VAL A 266 8.10 5.97 -14.01
C VAL A 266 9.54 5.63 -14.35
N MET A 267 9.73 4.69 -15.26
CA MET A 267 11.06 4.43 -15.84
C MET A 267 11.41 5.56 -16.80
N ASN A 268 12.50 6.27 -16.50
CA ASN A 268 13.07 7.26 -17.41
C ASN A 268 13.84 6.53 -18.49
N HIS A 269 13.29 6.49 -19.68
CA HIS A 269 13.99 5.93 -20.83
C HIS A 269 14.90 7.01 -21.41
N ALA A 270 16.21 6.76 -21.43
CA ALA A 270 17.13 7.66 -22.13
C ALA A 270 16.68 7.79 -23.57
N THR A 271 16.21 8.98 -23.96
CA THR A 271 15.79 9.29 -25.31
C THR A 271 17.00 9.67 -26.14
N THR A 272 17.28 8.91 -27.18
CA THR A 272 18.41 9.13 -28.09
C THR A 272 18.00 9.84 -29.38
N THR A 273 16.71 9.96 -29.64
CA THR A 273 16.15 10.51 -30.85
C THR A 273 14.82 11.22 -30.55
N ALA A 274 14.57 12.32 -31.24
CA ALA A 274 13.27 12.99 -31.21
C ALA A 274 12.52 12.71 -32.51
N ILE A 275 11.18 12.62 -32.43
CA ILE A 275 10.27 12.49 -33.56
C ILE A 275 9.11 13.46 -33.36
N THR A 276 8.77 14.20 -34.41
CA THR A 276 7.66 15.12 -34.39
C THR A 276 6.32 14.39 -34.51
N VAL A 277 5.44 14.61 -33.53
CA VAL A 277 4.11 13.99 -33.48
C VAL A 277 3.04 15.07 -33.52
N GLY A 278 2.15 14.97 -34.50
CA GLY A 278 1.04 15.92 -34.70
C GLY A 278 -0.32 15.24 -34.82
N GLY A 279 -1.33 16.01 -35.22
CA GLY A 279 -2.69 15.54 -35.46
C GLY A 279 -3.59 15.63 -34.24
N LEU A 280 -4.56 14.70 -34.12
CA LEU A 280 -5.57 14.67 -33.07
C LEU A 280 -4.95 14.37 -31.70
N ARG A 281 -5.10 15.30 -30.75
CA ARG A 281 -4.62 15.15 -29.35
C ARG A 281 -5.68 14.43 -28.49
N ASP A 282 -5.89 13.17 -28.80
CA ASP A 282 -6.79 12.27 -28.07
C ASP A 282 -6.00 11.16 -27.34
N ARG A 283 -6.71 10.18 -26.78
CA ARG A 283 -6.10 9.03 -26.09
C ARG A 283 -5.05 8.28 -26.95
N ARG A 284 -5.20 8.28 -28.27
CA ARG A 284 -4.26 7.64 -29.19
C ARG A 284 -2.94 8.38 -29.24
N TYR A 285 -3.00 9.72 -29.21
CA TYR A 285 -1.82 10.58 -29.12
C TYR A 285 -1.04 10.27 -27.81
N ASP A 286 -1.71 10.26 -26.68
CA ASP A 286 -1.07 9.99 -25.39
C ASP A 286 -0.42 8.60 -25.35
N MET A 287 -1.13 7.58 -25.88
CA MET A 287 -0.60 6.21 -25.95
C MET A 287 0.56 6.08 -26.93
N LEU A 288 0.54 6.80 -28.06
CA LEU A 288 1.67 6.86 -29.00
C LEU A 288 2.89 7.50 -28.32
N CYS A 289 2.73 8.63 -27.66
CA CYS A 289 3.82 9.28 -26.93
C CYS A 289 4.43 8.37 -25.86
N LYS A 290 3.60 7.64 -25.11
CA LYS A 290 4.09 6.62 -24.17
C LYS A 290 4.87 5.51 -24.85
N ALA A 291 4.41 5.03 -26.01
CA ALA A 291 5.10 3.99 -26.77
C ALA A 291 6.43 4.48 -27.32
N LEU A 292 6.48 5.72 -27.80
CA LEU A 292 7.72 6.35 -28.29
C LEU A 292 8.76 6.47 -27.16
N ARG A 293 8.40 7.08 -26.02
CA ARG A 293 9.31 7.21 -24.88
C ARG A 293 9.83 5.87 -24.39
N ARG A 294 8.95 4.85 -24.29
CA ARG A 294 9.35 3.48 -23.93
C ARG A 294 10.41 2.88 -24.88
N ASN A 295 10.48 3.36 -26.12
CA ASN A 295 11.45 2.93 -27.12
C ASN A 295 12.61 3.93 -27.31
N GLY A 296 12.84 4.81 -26.34
CA GLY A 296 13.93 5.79 -26.36
C GLY A 296 13.75 6.91 -27.40
N ILE A 297 12.50 7.22 -27.75
CA ILE A 297 12.14 8.27 -28.72
C ILE A 297 11.37 9.37 -27.98
N GLU A 298 11.86 10.61 -28.02
CA GLU A 298 11.15 11.76 -27.48
C GLU A 298 10.13 12.28 -28.47
N PRO A 299 8.83 12.30 -28.15
CA PRO A 299 7.83 12.96 -28.99
C PRO A 299 7.97 14.47 -28.86
N ALA A 300 8.22 15.15 -29.99
CA ALA A 300 8.33 16.59 -30.09
C ALA A 300 7.11 17.20 -30.79
N ASP A 301 6.81 18.48 -30.48
CA ASP A 301 5.77 19.21 -31.19
C ASP A 301 6.30 19.64 -32.58
N PRO A 302 5.53 19.49 -33.67
CA PRO A 302 5.99 19.81 -35.02
C PRO A 302 6.24 21.32 -35.27
N CYS A 303 5.83 22.20 -34.34
CA CYS A 303 6.05 23.68 -34.43
C CYS A 303 5.68 24.26 -35.80
N GLY A 304 4.59 23.79 -36.41
CA GLY A 304 4.11 24.26 -37.72
C GLY A 304 4.71 23.56 -38.94
N ALA A 305 5.66 22.63 -38.75
CA ALA A 305 6.16 21.72 -39.83
C ALA A 305 5.25 20.50 -39.98
N THR A 306 5.41 19.76 -41.07
CA THR A 306 4.72 18.48 -41.26
C THR A 306 5.26 17.48 -40.25
N PRO A 307 4.41 16.86 -39.42
CA PRO A 307 4.86 15.89 -38.42
C PRO A 307 5.36 14.59 -39.08
N GLU A 308 6.35 13.95 -38.45
CA GLU A 308 6.82 12.63 -38.91
C GLU A 308 5.79 11.53 -38.61
N VAL A 309 5.00 11.70 -37.53
CA VAL A 309 3.85 10.84 -37.23
C VAL A 309 2.65 11.73 -36.92
N GLU A 310 1.54 11.51 -37.60
CA GLU A 310 0.27 12.23 -37.40
C GLU A 310 -0.81 11.27 -36.91
N VAL A 311 -1.51 11.66 -35.83
CA VAL A 311 -2.67 10.94 -35.36
C VAL A 311 -3.90 11.38 -36.10
N ALA A 312 -4.50 10.51 -36.91
CA ALA A 312 -5.66 10.78 -37.75
C ALA A 312 -6.92 10.03 -37.30
N GLU A 313 -8.09 10.36 -37.85
CA GLU A 313 -9.30 9.59 -37.61
C GLU A 313 -9.11 8.13 -38.12
N GLY A 314 -9.11 7.19 -37.19
CA GLY A 314 -9.00 5.75 -37.50
C GLY A 314 -7.58 5.17 -37.58
N GLY A 315 -6.51 5.97 -37.33
CA GLY A 315 -5.14 5.44 -37.38
C GLY A 315 -4.05 6.49 -37.29
N TYR A 316 -2.92 6.21 -37.92
CA TYR A 316 -1.73 7.03 -37.88
C TYR A 316 -1.18 7.18 -39.32
N ALA A 317 -0.68 8.37 -39.66
CA ALA A 317 0.05 8.62 -40.86
C ALA A 317 1.53 8.83 -40.51
N ILE A 318 2.44 8.17 -41.21
CA ILE A 318 3.87 8.23 -40.96
C ILE A 318 4.55 8.79 -42.23
N THR A 319 5.22 9.91 -42.08
CA THR A 319 6.01 10.51 -43.14
C THR A 319 7.39 9.92 -43.13
N THR A 320 7.77 9.24 -44.21
CA THR A 320 9.07 8.63 -44.39
C THR A 320 9.76 9.21 -45.63
N GLY A 321 11.08 8.99 -45.79
CA GLY A 321 11.78 9.38 -46.99
C GLY A 321 11.20 8.76 -48.26
N ASN A 322 10.45 7.66 -48.16
CA ASN A 322 9.79 6.95 -49.26
C ASN A 322 8.32 7.35 -49.46
N GLY A 323 7.83 8.37 -48.74
CA GLY A 323 6.44 8.86 -48.84
C GLY A 323 5.62 8.62 -47.58
N LEU A 324 4.30 8.84 -47.70
CA LEU A 324 3.32 8.70 -46.62
C LEU A 324 2.90 7.22 -46.49
N GLN A 325 3.05 6.68 -45.31
CA GLN A 325 2.60 5.34 -44.93
C GLN A 325 1.48 5.41 -43.88
N HIS A 326 0.42 4.65 -44.06
CA HIS A 326 -0.66 4.55 -43.06
C HIS A 326 -0.45 3.32 -42.15
N ALA A 327 -0.77 3.50 -40.88
CA ALA A 327 -0.75 2.45 -39.85
C ALA A 327 -2.06 2.49 -39.05
N ALA A 328 -2.67 1.34 -38.82
CA ALA A 328 -3.87 1.21 -38.05
C ALA A 328 -3.61 1.14 -36.52
N THR A 329 -2.41 0.70 -36.14
CA THR A 329 -2.05 0.46 -34.74
C THR A 329 -0.71 1.10 -34.37
N ILE A 330 -0.54 1.42 -33.07
CA ILE A 330 0.74 1.93 -32.53
C ILE A 330 1.87 0.92 -32.77
N ALA A 331 1.58 -0.38 -32.73
CA ALA A 331 2.58 -1.41 -33.02
C ALA A 331 3.12 -1.34 -34.47
N GLU A 332 2.26 -0.98 -35.41
CA GLU A 332 2.66 -0.76 -36.81
C GLU A 332 3.52 0.49 -36.97
N VAL A 333 3.12 1.60 -36.28
CA VAL A 333 3.92 2.83 -36.24
C VAL A 333 5.33 2.50 -35.72
N MET A 334 5.44 1.82 -34.57
CA MET A 334 6.73 1.49 -33.97
C MET A 334 7.60 0.61 -34.91
N ARG A 335 6.98 -0.37 -35.60
CA ARG A 335 7.70 -1.21 -36.59
C ARG A 335 8.19 -0.41 -37.78
N ALA A 336 7.39 0.54 -38.28
CA ALA A 336 7.79 1.41 -39.39
C ALA A 336 8.97 2.31 -38.99
N LEU A 337 8.91 2.93 -37.81
CA LEU A 337 9.98 3.78 -37.28
C LEU A 337 11.29 3.00 -37.06
N CYS A 338 11.21 1.77 -36.54
CA CYS A 338 12.39 0.91 -36.34
C CYS A 338 13.04 0.50 -37.69
N ARG A 339 12.25 0.18 -38.71
CA ARG A 339 12.79 -0.17 -40.06
C ARG A 339 13.51 1.00 -40.69
N ASN A 340 12.96 2.21 -40.59
CA ASN A 340 13.58 3.41 -41.15
C ASN A 340 14.95 3.72 -40.52
N ARG A 341 15.13 3.38 -39.22
CA ARG A 341 16.39 3.57 -38.48
C ARG A 341 17.48 2.56 -38.86
N GLN A 342 17.13 1.38 -39.35
CA GLN A 342 18.10 0.38 -39.80
C GLN A 342 18.61 0.62 -41.25
N GLN A 343 17.97 1.57 -41.94
CA GLN A 343 18.31 1.95 -43.32
C GLN A 343 19.09 3.26 -43.41
N GLN A 344 19.29 3.96 -42.33
CA GLN A 344 20.17 5.13 -42.18
C GLN A 344 21.48 4.75 -41.48
#